data_8db9f084cb9f72273aac6c832bb2c813
#
_entry.id   8db9f084cb9f72273aac6c832bb2c813
#
_cell.length_a   1.000
_cell.length_b   1.000
_cell.length_c   1.000
_cell.angle_alpha   90.00
_cell.angle_beta   90.00
_cell.angle_gamma   90.00
#
_symmetry.space_group_name_H-M   'P 1'
#
loop_
_entity.id
_entity.type
_entity.pdbx_description
1 polymer ?
#
loop_
_entity_poly.entity_id
_entity_poly.type
_entity_poly.pdbx_seq_one_letter_code
_entity_poly.pdbx_strand_id
1 'polypeptide(L)'
;MSTIAVSFDPHFWPHRRHGGPLVKGINRRAELCLNVGQRAIRTASQLSAPLIVAGDLIDSAGPVAPQFAFALREQLATNRRSVTLMLGNHDMTADGDHSLGIYTQCDDVQVCDDISYRSGDGFTYFVPASPDVCLVPFHRDIRDKRVRDVPLVIAHFGVYDDGFPAWCKKAKGAWHVDALFAFMQERNVKAILLGDWHHRAIWETDAGFNMQIKHTSQSTPQANSKGSFIIMQGGALCPTGWDNPGLHGYGTVALWDADEHRLSWQELPGPRFCVARSEEEERGIITEAQRLGHNLHLRRYYSGTRPETPLGLEAYEALPVAVERAAVVAAPSAAPNQLQQMVSDWLDQFNDDRDALAEHIGRYL
;
A
#
# COMPACT_ATOMS: atom_id res chain seq x y z
N MET A 1 3.63 27.94 2.66
CA MET A 1 2.75 26.78 2.34
C MET A 1 3.34 25.56 3.01
N SER A 2 2.61 24.96 3.93
CA SER A 2 3.03 23.75 4.66
C SER A 2 2.44 22.50 4.00
N THR A 3 3.04 22.06 2.89
CA THR A 3 2.65 20.82 2.24
C THR A 3 3.31 19.65 2.95
N ILE A 4 2.56 18.56 3.16
CA ILE A 4 3.02 17.28 3.70
C ILE A 4 2.81 16.23 2.63
N ALA A 5 3.84 15.44 2.34
CA ALA A 5 3.74 14.31 1.43
C ALA A 5 3.56 13.00 2.23
N VAL A 6 2.66 12.14 1.76
CA VAL A 6 2.37 10.84 2.41
C VAL A 6 2.46 9.74 1.37
N SER A 7 3.26 8.72 1.62
CA SER A 7 3.28 7.46 0.87
C SER A 7 2.75 6.33 1.73
N PHE A 8 2.23 5.27 1.09
CA PHE A 8 1.50 4.20 1.77
C PHE A 8 2.11 2.85 1.42
N ASP A 9 2.26 1.99 2.41
CA ASP A 9 2.55 0.56 2.28
C ASP A 9 3.60 0.26 1.20
N PRO A 10 4.84 0.75 1.34
CA PRO A 10 5.88 0.52 0.35
C PRO A 10 6.22 -0.97 0.17
N HIS A 11 6.13 -1.77 1.23
CA HIS A 11 6.48 -3.19 1.24
C HIS A 11 7.81 -3.45 0.54
N PHE A 12 8.82 -2.66 0.86
CA PHE A 12 10.14 -2.83 0.30
C PHE A 12 10.75 -4.15 0.76
N TRP A 13 10.93 -5.08 -0.19
CA TRP A 13 11.46 -6.40 0.08
C TRP A 13 12.06 -7.03 -1.16
N PRO A 14 13.12 -7.84 -1.05
CA PRO A 14 13.62 -8.62 -2.17
C PRO A 14 12.76 -9.87 -2.40
N HIS A 15 11.50 -9.66 -2.76
CA HIS A 15 10.55 -10.74 -3.03
C HIS A 15 11.10 -11.72 -4.07
N ARG A 16 11.18 -13.00 -3.74
CA ARG A 16 11.62 -14.04 -4.67
C ARG A 16 10.63 -14.25 -5.81
N ARG A 17 9.34 -14.23 -5.47
CA ARG A 17 8.27 -14.36 -6.46
C ARG A 17 8.29 -13.15 -7.40
N HIS A 18 8.36 -13.39 -8.71
CA HIS A 18 8.43 -12.38 -9.77
C HIS A 18 9.67 -11.46 -9.73
N GLY A 19 10.66 -11.76 -8.90
CA GLY A 19 11.84 -10.90 -8.71
C GLY A 19 13.07 -11.35 -9.45
N GLY A 20 13.08 -12.59 -9.92
CA GLY A 20 14.29 -13.19 -10.48
C GLY A 20 15.38 -13.46 -9.41
N PRO A 21 16.59 -13.81 -9.82
CA PRO A 21 17.67 -14.12 -8.91
C PRO A 21 18.10 -12.89 -8.10
N LEU A 22 18.60 -13.14 -6.89
CA LEU A 22 19.24 -12.11 -6.07
C LEU A 22 20.65 -11.84 -6.59
N VAL A 23 20.93 -10.57 -6.86
CA VAL A 23 22.28 -10.08 -7.16
C VAL A 23 22.68 -9.13 -6.02
N LYS A 24 23.66 -9.55 -5.21
CA LYS A 24 24.09 -8.80 -4.01
C LYS A 24 22.92 -8.46 -3.06
N GLY A 25 22.00 -9.40 -2.84
CA GLY A 25 20.86 -9.24 -1.93
C GLY A 25 19.69 -8.41 -2.50
N ILE A 26 19.77 -7.96 -3.75
CA ILE A 26 18.72 -7.19 -4.44
C ILE A 26 18.34 -7.94 -5.70
N ASN A 27 17.06 -8.11 -5.97
CA ASN A 27 16.56 -8.63 -7.24
C ASN A 27 15.88 -7.51 -8.05
N ARG A 28 15.53 -7.82 -9.31
CA ARG A 28 14.94 -6.84 -10.22
C ARG A 28 13.67 -6.19 -9.64
N ARG A 29 12.83 -6.95 -8.96
CA ARG A 29 11.62 -6.42 -8.35
C ARG A 29 11.93 -5.46 -7.20
N ALA A 30 12.85 -5.82 -6.31
CA ALA A 30 13.30 -4.94 -5.23
C ALA A 30 13.87 -3.63 -5.78
N GLU A 31 14.67 -3.70 -6.86
CA GLU A 31 15.17 -2.53 -7.56
C GLU A 31 14.05 -1.63 -8.08
N LEU A 32 13.03 -2.21 -8.73
CA LEU A 32 11.87 -1.47 -9.21
C LEU A 32 11.09 -0.79 -8.08
N CYS A 33 10.87 -1.49 -6.98
CA CYS A 33 10.19 -0.93 -5.79
C CYS A 33 11.01 0.21 -5.17
N LEU A 34 12.32 0.03 -5.00
CA LEU A 34 13.21 1.08 -4.52
C LEU A 34 13.18 2.31 -5.45
N ASN A 35 13.11 2.14 -6.76
CA ASN A 35 12.98 3.24 -7.71
C ASN A 35 11.66 4.01 -7.54
N VAL A 36 10.55 3.35 -7.21
CA VAL A 36 9.28 4.03 -6.88
C VAL A 36 9.43 4.82 -5.58
N GLY A 37 10.03 4.24 -4.55
CA GLY A 37 10.35 4.92 -3.29
C GLY A 37 11.18 6.18 -3.51
N GLN A 38 12.22 6.10 -4.34
CA GLN A 38 13.02 7.26 -4.71
C GLN A 38 12.22 8.35 -5.41
N ARG A 39 11.24 7.97 -6.25
CA ARG A 39 10.33 8.95 -6.89
C ARG A 39 9.44 9.62 -5.85
N ALA A 40 8.90 8.89 -4.86
CA ALA A 40 8.13 9.47 -3.77
C ALA A 40 8.95 10.49 -2.97
N ILE A 41 10.19 10.14 -2.61
CA ILE A 41 11.12 11.03 -1.93
C ILE A 41 11.42 12.28 -2.77
N ARG A 42 11.67 12.11 -4.08
CA ARG A 42 11.92 13.26 -4.98
C ARG A 42 10.71 14.17 -5.08
N THR A 43 9.49 13.61 -5.14
CA THR A 43 8.24 14.40 -5.13
C THR A 43 8.16 15.26 -3.87
N ALA A 44 8.38 14.69 -2.70
CA ALA A 44 8.40 15.43 -1.44
C ALA A 44 9.51 16.51 -1.44
N SER A 45 10.72 16.16 -1.87
CA SER A 45 11.88 17.07 -1.91
C SER A 45 11.67 18.26 -2.86
N GLN A 46 11.04 18.04 -4.03
CA GLN A 46 10.74 19.11 -4.99
C GLN A 46 9.75 20.12 -4.43
N LEU A 47 8.84 19.67 -3.57
CA LEU A 47 7.87 20.52 -2.88
C LEU A 47 8.40 21.08 -1.57
N SER A 48 9.65 20.76 -1.20
CA SER A 48 10.22 21.05 0.13
C SER A 48 9.31 20.56 1.26
N ALA A 49 8.61 19.42 1.04
CA ALA A 49 7.69 18.81 1.97
C ALA A 49 8.38 17.71 2.78
N PRO A 50 8.06 17.55 4.08
CA PRO A 50 8.38 16.32 4.79
C PRO A 50 7.63 15.14 4.17
N LEU A 51 8.23 13.96 4.25
CA LEU A 51 7.61 12.72 3.78
C LEU A 51 7.20 11.86 4.98
N ILE A 52 5.96 11.44 5.02
CA ILE A 52 5.45 10.46 5.98
C ILE A 52 5.19 9.15 5.24
N VAL A 53 5.74 8.05 5.72
CA VAL A 53 5.41 6.70 5.28
C VAL A 53 4.37 6.15 6.23
N ALA A 54 3.16 5.92 5.74
CA ALA A 54 1.99 5.54 6.51
C ALA A 54 1.93 4.03 6.80
N GLY A 55 3.01 3.48 7.35
CA GLY A 55 3.15 2.07 7.74
C GLY A 55 3.70 1.18 6.65
N ASP A 56 4.04 -0.04 7.02
CA ASP A 56 4.51 -1.14 6.18
C ASP A 56 5.65 -0.73 5.22
N LEU A 57 6.68 -0.07 5.79
CA LEU A 57 7.87 0.28 5.02
C LEU A 57 8.51 -0.95 4.39
N ILE A 58 8.57 -2.03 5.16
CA ILE A 58 9.10 -3.33 4.72
C ILE A 58 8.02 -4.41 4.78
N ASP A 59 8.18 -5.47 3.99
CA ASP A 59 7.17 -6.54 3.89
C ASP A 59 7.21 -7.54 5.06
N SER A 60 8.23 -7.50 5.90
CA SER A 60 8.38 -8.38 7.05
C SER A 60 9.34 -7.81 8.09
N ALA A 61 8.99 -7.90 9.35
CA ALA A 61 9.87 -7.55 10.47
C ALA A 61 11.07 -8.50 10.67
N GLY A 62 11.21 -9.50 9.82
CA GLY A 62 12.33 -10.45 9.83
C GLY A 62 13.65 -9.82 9.36
N PRO A 63 14.76 -10.60 9.39
CA PRO A 63 16.06 -10.12 8.96
C PRO A 63 16.07 -9.68 7.50
N VAL A 64 16.45 -8.44 7.26
CA VAL A 64 16.62 -7.86 5.92
C VAL A 64 18.05 -8.07 5.44
N ALA A 65 18.25 -8.42 4.16
CA ALA A 65 19.58 -8.51 3.58
C ALA A 65 20.32 -7.16 3.75
N PRO A 66 21.54 -7.14 4.31
CA PRO A 66 22.25 -5.91 4.65
C PRO A 66 22.38 -4.93 3.47
N GLN A 67 22.61 -5.45 2.26
CA GLN A 67 22.74 -4.64 1.05
C GLN A 67 21.44 -3.94 0.68
N PHE A 68 20.30 -4.62 0.88
CA PHE A 68 18.99 -4.03 0.66
C PHE A 68 18.67 -2.98 1.71
N ALA A 69 18.90 -3.28 3.00
CA ALA A 69 18.72 -2.33 4.08
C ALA A 69 19.57 -1.07 3.88
N PHE A 70 20.83 -1.23 3.44
CA PHE A 70 21.71 -0.13 3.12
C PHE A 70 21.17 0.73 1.96
N ALA A 71 20.75 0.10 0.86
CA ALA A 71 20.20 0.81 -0.30
C ALA A 71 18.94 1.62 0.07
N LEU A 72 18.06 1.05 0.89
CA LEU A 72 16.87 1.75 1.38
C LEU A 72 17.24 2.93 2.30
N ARG A 73 18.19 2.72 3.21
CA ARG A 73 18.70 3.76 4.09
C ARG A 73 19.28 4.95 3.30
N GLU A 74 20.12 4.67 2.30
CA GLU A 74 20.69 5.70 1.43
C GLU A 74 19.60 6.49 0.71
N GLN A 75 18.54 5.83 0.27
CA GLN A 75 17.41 6.51 -0.36
C GLN A 75 16.68 7.45 0.60
N LEU A 76 16.36 6.98 1.81
CA LEU A 76 15.70 7.78 2.83
C LEU A 76 16.50 9.04 3.17
N ALA A 77 17.83 8.91 3.26
CA ALA A 77 18.74 10.02 3.51
C ALA A 77 18.81 11.06 2.36
N THR A 78 18.26 10.78 1.18
CA THR A 78 18.25 11.75 0.06
C THR A 78 17.16 12.81 0.18
N ASN A 79 16.20 12.67 1.09
CA ASN A 79 15.20 13.70 1.30
C ASN A 79 15.83 14.95 1.93
N ARG A 80 15.46 16.13 1.43
CA ARG A 80 15.93 17.42 1.95
C ARG A 80 15.17 17.88 3.19
N ARG A 81 14.13 17.19 3.58
CA ARG A 81 13.31 17.41 4.76
C ARG A 81 13.19 16.11 5.53
N SER A 82 12.59 16.16 6.71
CA SER A 82 12.39 14.98 7.54
C SER A 82 11.58 13.88 6.82
N VAL A 83 11.96 12.64 7.08
CA VAL A 83 11.18 11.45 6.73
C VAL A 83 10.67 10.82 8.03
N THR A 84 9.38 10.61 8.14
CA THR A 84 8.78 9.91 9.28
C THR A 84 8.29 8.55 8.83
N LEU A 85 8.77 7.51 9.47
CA LEU A 85 8.37 6.12 9.27
C LEU A 85 7.38 5.75 10.37
N MET A 86 6.10 5.69 10.06
CA MET A 86 5.07 5.22 10.98
C MET A 86 5.03 3.69 10.93
N LEU A 87 4.86 3.03 12.09
CA LEU A 87 4.79 1.56 12.15
C LEU A 87 3.48 1.05 11.53
N GLY A 88 3.61 0.11 10.59
CA GLY A 88 2.55 -0.76 10.10
C GLY A 88 2.62 -2.16 10.74
N ASN A 89 1.74 -3.07 10.35
CA ASN A 89 1.69 -4.42 10.90
C ASN A 89 2.86 -5.28 10.41
N HIS A 90 3.36 -5.07 9.20
CA HIS A 90 4.52 -5.81 8.67
C HIS A 90 5.87 -5.34 9.25
N ASP A 91 5.94 -4.13 9.78
CA ASP A 91 7.14 -3.61 10.43
C ASP A 91 7.38 -4.20 11.82
N MET A 92 6.34 -4.80 12.44
CA MET A 92 6.34 -5.27 13.83
C MET A 92 6.51 -6.78 13.93
N THR A 93 7.29 -7.22 14.92
CA THR A 93 7.37 -8.62 15.34
C THR A 93 6.19 -9.01 16.22
N ALA A 94 5.97 -10.32 16.39
CA ALA A 94 4.94 -10.82 17.29
C ALA A 94 5.12 -10.39 18.76
N ASP A 95 6.35 -10.10 19.16
CA ASP A 95 6.72 -9.65 20.51
C ASP A 95 6.56 -8.14 20.70
N GLY A 96 6.10 -7.42 19.66
CA GLY A 96 5.86 -5.97 19.72
C GLY A 96 7.10 -5.11 19.46
N ASP A 97 8.22 -5.72 19.08
CA ASP A 97 9.42 -5.00 18.60
C ASP A 97 9.28 -4.66 17.12
N HIS A 98 10.16 -3.83 16.57
CA HIS A 98 10.11 -3.43 15.18
C HIS A 98 11.50 -3.37 14.53
N SER A 99 11.54 -3.56 13.20
CA SER A 99 12.77 -3.58 12.41
C SER A 99 13.23 -2.21 11.91
N LEU A 100 12.45 -1.14 12.12
CA LEU A 100 12.74 0.18 11.57
C LEU A 100 13.85 0.94 12.27
N GLY A 101 14.32 0.46 13.44
CA GLY A 101 15.38 1.11 14.23
C GLY A 101 16.70 1.34 13.48
N ILE A 102 17.01 0.51 12.47
CA ILE A 102 18.23 0.68 11.66
C ILE A 102 18.22 1.94 10.80
N TYR A 103 17.03 2.48 10.51
CA TYR A 103 16.87 3.69 9.67
C TYR A 103 16.94 4.98 10.49
N THR A 104 16.79 4.92 11.82
CA THR A 104 16.91 6.11 12.71
C THR A 104 18.33 6.63 12.83
N GLN A 105 19.31 5.91 12.30
CA GLN A 105 20.70 6.36 12.23
C GLN A 105 20.96 7.36 11.09
N CYS A 106 19.96 7.62 10.23
CA CYS A 106 20.02 8.71 9.27
C CYS A 106 19.57 9.99 9.97
N ASP A 107 20.32 11.06 9.78
CA ASP A 107 19.89 12.40 10.15
C ASP A 107 18.51 12.64 9.53
N ASP A 108 17.61 13.29 9.98
CA ASP A 108 16.28 13.58 9.41
C ASP A 108 15.31 12.38 9.23
N VAL A 109 15.63 11.15 9.65
CA VAL A 109 14.71 10.01 9.66
C VAL A 109 14.24 9.73 11.09
N GLN A 110 12.92 9.72 11.29
CA GLN A 110 12.28 9.46 12.57
C GLN A 110 11.33 8.26 12.46
N VAL A 111 11.28 7.42 13.50
CA VAL A 111 10.28 6.34 13.61
C VAL A 111 9.18 6.79 14.56
N CYS A 112 7.94 6.63 14.12
CA CYS A 112 6.74 6.90 14.91
C CYS A 112 6.17 5.57 15.42
N ASP A 113 6.40 5.27 16.69
CA ASP A 113 5.99 4.07 17.41
C ASP A 113 4.87 4.31 18.46
N ASP A 114 4.46 5.54 18.65
CA ASP A 114 3.28 5.92 19.45
C ASP A 114 2.52 7.06 18.77
N ILE A 115 1.32 7.36 19.29
CA ILE A 115 0.56 8.51 18.83
C ILE A 115 1.43 9.76 18.97
N SER A 116 1.68 10.41 17.87
CA SER A 116 2.54 11.59 17.79
C SER A 116 1.90 12.69 16.95
N TYR A 117 2.39 13.89 17.11
CA TYR A 117 1.88 15.08 16.43
C TYR A 117 2.99 15.79 15.72
N ARG A 118 2.63 16.42 14.61
CA ARG A 118 3.49 17.36 13.93
C ARG A 118 2.92 18.77 14.06
N SER A 119 3.80 19.71 14.39
CA SER A 119 3.52 21.13 14.35
C SER A 119 4.77 21.85 13.82
N GLY A 120 4.65 22.54 12.71
CA GLY A 120 5.79 23.12 12.02
C GLY A 120 6.76 22.05 11.48
N ASP A 121 8.05 22.14 11.83
CA ASP A 121 9.10 21.25 11.30
C ASP A 121 9.40 20.02 12.18
N GLY A 122 8.74 19.86 13.33
CA GLY A 122 9.04 18.80 14.29
C GLY A 122 7.89 17.87 14.61
N PHE A 123 8.23 16.68 15.15
CA PHE A 123 7.29 15.75 15.74
C PHE A 123 7.42 15.73 17.26
N THR A 124 6.31 15.52 17.96
CA THR A 124 6.25 15.40 19.41
C THR A 124 5.19 14.38 19.83
N TYR A 125 5.44 13.71 20.95
CA TYR A 125 4.44 12.82 21.59
C TYR A 125 3.49 13.59 22.51
N PHE A 126 3.71 14.88 22.71
CA PHE A 126 2.81 15.75 23.46
C PHE A 126 1.89 16.51 22.53
N VAL A 127 0.63 16.66 22.90
CA VAL A 127 -0.35 17.42 22.09
C VAL A 127 0.07 18.88 22.04
N PRO A 128 0.50 19.43 20.90
CA PRO A 128 0.82 20.84 20.78
C PRO A 128 -0.46 21.70 20.78
N ALA A 129 -0.30 23.01 20.95
CA ALA A 129 -1.45 23.94 20.97
C ALA A 129 -2.21 23.96 19.62
N SER A 130 -1.52 23.74 18.52
CA SER A 130 -2.11 23.70 17.16
C SER A 130 -1.37 22.65 16.34
N PRO A 131 -1.74 21.35 16.44
CA PRO A 131 -1.13 20.31 15.65
C PRO A 131 -1.64 20.36 14.20
N ASP A 132 -0.73 20.20 13.23
CA ASP A 132 -1.10 20.09 11.80
C ASP A 132 -1.54 18.66 11.46
N VAL A 133 -0.89 17.66 12.08
CA VAL A 133 -1.09 16.24 11.82
C VAL A 133 -0.98 15.43 13.10
N CYS A 134 -1.82 14.40 13.22
CA CYS A 134 -1.70 13.34 14.22
C CYS A 134 -1.37 12.02 13.51
N LEU A 135 -0.35 11.31 13.98
CA LEU A 135 0.05 9.99 13.51
C LEU A 135 -0.41 8.92 14.50
N VAL A 136 -1.05 7.88 13.97
CA VAL A 136 -1.58 6.76 14.76
C VAL A 136 -1.05 5.44 14.20
N PRO A 137 0.06 4.90 14.72
CA PRO A 137 0.64 3.63 14.28
C PRO A 137 -0.31 2.44 14.44
N PHE A 138 -0.07 1.35 13.70
CA PHE A 138 -0.93 0.17 13.63
C PHE A 138 -1.39 -0.39 14.99
N HIS A 139 -0.49 -0.45 15.99
CA HIS A 139 -0.80 -1.01 17.31
C HIS A 139 -1.52 -0.03 18.25
N ARG A 140 -1.86 1.17 17.78
CA ARG A 140 -2.57 2.21 18.53
C ARG A 140 -4.00 2.35 18.04
N ASP A 141 -4.88 2.74 18.95
CA ASP A 141 -6.30 2.93 18.64
C ASP A 141 -6.56 4.39 18.25
N ILE A 142 -7.17 4.60 17.09
CA ILE A 142 -7.58 5.93 16.63
C ILE A 142 -8.58 6.59 17.59
N ARG A 143 -9.30 5.80 18.41
CA ARG A 143 -10.23 6.31 19.45
C ARG A 143 -9.54 6.88 20.68
N ASP A 144 -8.21 6.78 20.76
CA ASP A 144 -7.48 7.41 21.87
C ASP A 144 -7.89 8.88 22.00
N LYS A 145 -8.10 9.33 23.24
CA LYS A 145 -8.54 10.71 23.54
C LYS A 145 -7.59 11.79 23.04
N ARG A 146 -6.35 11.41 22.72
CA ARG A 146 -5.35 12.29 22.11
C ARG A 146 -5.70 12.65 20.67
N VAL A 147 -6.39 11.78 19.91
CA VAL A 147 -6.74 11.98 18.49
C VAL A 147 -7.96 12.90 18.40
N ARG A 148 -7.75 14.21 18.42
CA ARG A 148 -8.82 15.23 18.32
C ARG A 148 -8.23 16.59 17.95
N ASP A 149 -9.09 17.46 17.40
CA ASP A 149 -8.79 18.86 17.09
C ASP A 149 -7.55 19.02 16.22
N VAL A 150 -7.40 18.09 15.25
CA VAL A 150 -6.33 18.11 14.25
C VAL A 150 -6.92 18.04 12.84
N PRO A 151 -6.41 18.83 11.88
CA PRO A 151 -6.97 18.81 10.53
C PRO A 151 -6.70 17.50 9.78
N LEU A 152 -5.58 16.82 10.05
CA LEU A 152 -5.19 15.58 9.40
C LEU A 152 -4.81 14.50 10.42
N VAL A 153 -5.36 13.29 10.24
CA VAL A 153 -4.90 12.07 10.88
C VAL A 153 -4.29 11.14 9.83
N ILE A 154 -3.14 10.55 10.12
CA ILE A 154 -2.53 9.48 9.33
C ILE A 154 -2.51 8.25 10.21
N ALA A 155 -3.08 7.13 9.74
CA ALA A 155 -3.19 5.90 10.51
C ALA A 155 -2.97 4.67 9.63
N HIS A 156 -2.91 3.48 10.25
CA HIS A 156 -2.66 2.23 9.55
C HIS A 156 -3.71 1.18 9.93
N PHE A 157 -4.78 1.11 9.17
CA PHE A 157 -5.87 0.13 9.26
C PHE A 157 -6.79 0.20 8.04
N GLY A 158 -7.53 -0.88 7.76
CA GLY A 158 -8.44 -0.94 6.62
C GLY A 158 -9.77 -0.21 6.83
N VAL A 159 -10.33 0.37 5.78
CA VAL A 159 -11.66 0.97 5.76
C VAL A 159 -12.51 0.38 4.63
N TYR A 160 -13.75 0.06 4.93
CA TYR A 160 -14.70 -0.52 3.97
C TYR A 160 -16.04 0.22 3.96
N ASP A 161 -16.75 0.12 2.85
CA ASP A 161 -18.16 0.46 2.70
C ASP A 161 -18.99 -0.79 2.34
N ASP A 162 -20.28 -0.60 2.08
CA ASP A 162 -21.18 -1.71 1.76
C ASP A 162 -20.86 -2.43 0.44
N GLY A 163 -20.15 -1.78 -0.48
CA GLY A 163 -19.70 -2.34 -1.75
C GLY A 163 -18.48 -3.26 -1.63
N PHE A 164 -17.79 -3.26 -0.49
CA PHE A 164 -16.60 -4.09 -0.29
C PHE A 164 -16.95 -5.57 -0.04
N PRO A 165 -16.05 -6.51 -0.40
CA PRO A 165 -16.22 -7.93 -0.14
C PRO A 165 -16.46 -8.23 1.34
N ALA A 166 -17.21 -9.31 1.61
CA ALA A 166 -17.60 -9.66 2.97
C ALA A 166 -16.41 -9.93 3.94
N TRP A 167 -15.25 -10.32 3.42
CA TRP A 167 -14.04 -10.53 4.23
C TRP A 167 -13.50 -9.21 4.79
N CYS A 168 -13.63 -8.10 4.07
CA CYS A 168 -13.24 -6.78 4.55
C CYS A 168 -13.98 -6.40 5.84
N LYS A 169 -15.28 -6.72 5.89
CA LYS A 169 -16.13 -6.47 7.07
C LYS A 169 -15.72 -7.28 8.31
N LYS A 170 -14.96 -8.36 8.12
CA LYS A 170 -14.47 -9.25 9.18
C LYS A 170 -13.00 -9.02 9.53
N ALA A 171 -12.30 -8.18 8.78
CA ALA A 171 -10.91 -7.89 9.04
C ALA A 171 -10.74 -7.20 10.40
N LYS A 172 -9.81 -7.72 11.21
CA LYS A 172 -9.56 -7.19 12.57
C LYS A 172 -9.07 -5.75 12.48
N GLY A 173 -9.73 -4.85 13.20
CA GLY A 173 -9.35 -3.44 13.24
C GLY A 173 -9.90 -2.61 12.08
N ALA A 174 -10.56 -3.21 11.08
CA ALA A 174 -11.16 -2.46 9.99
C ALA A 174 -12.41 -1.68 10.43
N TRP A 175 -12.61 -0.52 9.83
CA TRP A 175 -13.71 0.39 10.14
C TRP A 175 -14.69 0.49 8.99
N HIS A 176 -15.98 0.60 9.33
CA HIS A 176 -16.96 1.06 8.34
C HIS A 176 -16.80 2.56 8.11
N VAL A 177 -16.87 2.97 6.85
CA VAL A 177 -16.67 4.37 6.45
C VAL A 177 -17.57 5.37 7.20
N ASP A 178 -18.85 5.02 7.41
CA ASP A 178 -19.80 5.89 8.14
C ASP A 178 -19.39 6.10 9.58
N ALA A 179 -18.93 5.04 10.25
CA ALA A 179 -18.45 5.13 11.62
C ALA A 179 -17.20 6.02 11.72
N LEU A 180 -16.33 5.96 10.69
CA LEU A 180 -15.14 6.79 10.64
C LEU A 180 -15.49 8.26 10.37
N PHE A 181 -16.46 8.56 9.50
CA PHE A 181 -16.96 9.93 9.33
C PHE A 181 -17.61 10.48 10.61
N ALA A 182 -18.40 9.67 11.33
CA ALA A 182 -18.96 10.09 12.62
C ALA A 182 -17.86 10.41 13.65
N PHE A 183 -16.81 9.59 13.69
CA PHE A 183 -15.62 9.86 14.50
C PHE A 183 -14.94 11.17 14.11
N MET A 184 -14.76 11.44 12.81
CA MET A 184 -14.13 12.67 12.33
C MET A 184 -14.90 13.93 12.76
N GLN A 185 -16.23 13.86 12.74
CA GLN A 185 -17.08 14.93 13.23
C GLN A 185 -16.91 15.16 14.73
N GLU A 186 -17.06 14.08 15.52
CA GLU A 186 -16.92 14.13 16.98
C GLU A 186 -15.57 14.71 17.42
N ARG A 187 -14.51 14.36 16.69
CA ARG A 187 -13.12 14.71 17.03
C ARG A 187 -12.59 15.93 16.30
N ASN A 188 -13.40 16.60 15.48
CA ASN A 188 -13.01 17.74 14.66
C ASN A 188 -11.79 17.46 13.77
N VAL A 189 -11.77 16.28 13.10
CA VAL A 189 -10.78 15.86 12.13
C VAL A 189 -11.31 16.10 10.71
N LYS A 190 -10.54 16.70 9.80
CA LYS A 190 -10.98 17.03 8.44
C LYS A 190 -10.60 15.97 7.42
N ALA A 191 -9.44 15.34 7.59
CA ALA A 191 -8.95 14.30 6.70
C ALA A 191 -8.36 13.13 7.50
N ILE A 192 -8.55 11.92 6.98
CA ILE A 192 -7.86 10.70 7.44
C ILE A 192 -7.20 10.03 6.25
N LEU A 193 -5.88 9.81 6.32
CA LEU A 193 -5.11 9.08 5.33
C LEU A 193 -4.65 7.75 5.93
N LEU A 194 -4.87 6.66 5.20
CA LEU A 194 -4.74 5.29 5.71
C LEU A 194 -3.81 4.42 4.86
N GLY A 195 -2.89 3.70 5.51
CA GLY A 195 -2.24 2.49 5.00
C GLY A 195 -3.03 1.23 5.35
N ASP A 196 -2.43 0.04 5.13
CA ASP A 196 -2.88 -1.34 5.38
C ASP A 196 -3.55 -2.02 4.16
N TRP A 197 -4.51 -1.41 3.49
CA TRP A 197 -5.11 -2.00 2.30
C TRP A 197 -4.48 -1.47 1.02
N HIS A 198 -4.04 -2.41 0.17
CA HIS A 198 -3.14 -2.14 -0.94
C HIS A 198 -3.79 -1.49 -2.16
N HIS A 199 -5.12 -1.34 -2.18
CA HIS A 199 -5.81 -0.67 -3.29
C HIS A 199 -6.37 0.68 -2.84
N ARG A 200 -6.14 1.73 -3.64
CA ARG A 200 -6.62 3.08 -3.31
C ARG A 200 -8.14 3.16 -3.37
N ALA A 201 -8.71 3.74 -2.32
CA ALA A 201 -10.12 4.13 -2.27
C ALA A 201 -10.26 5.50 -1.59
N ILE A 202 -11.22 6.29 -2.02
CA ILE A 202 -11.44 7.64 -1.51
C ILE A 202 -12.94 7.84 -1.26
N TRP A 203 -13.26 8.34 -0.08
CA TRP A 203 -14.60 8.72 0.32
C TRP A 203 -14.58 10.20 0.73
N GLU A 204 -15.51 10.97 0.21
CA GLU A 204 -15.65 12.39 0.50
C GLU A 204 -17.08 12.71 0.87
N THR A 205 -17.29 13.54 1.88
CA THR A 205 -18.61 14.09 2.18
C THR A 205 -18.63 15.57 1.80
N ASP A 206 -19.75 16.04 1.26
CA ASP A 206 -20.00 17.48 1.19
C ASP A 206 -20.25 18.08 2.58
N ALA A 207 -20.35 19.41 2.66
CA ALA A 207 -20.66 20.11 3.90
C ALA A 207 -22.06 19.77 4.48
N GLY A 208 -22.92 19.11 3.70
CA GLY A 208 -24.24 18.60 4.10
C GLY A 208 -24.25 17.10 4.46
N PHE A 209 -23.07 16.46 4.55
CA PHE A 209 -22.90 15.03 4.86
C PHE A 209 -23.46 14.04 3.85
N ASN A 210 -23.64 14.45 2.59
CA ASN A 210 -23.92 13.52 1.51
C ASN A 210 -22.62 12.84 1.11
N MET A 211 -22.49 11.55 1.39
CA MET A 211 -21.30 10.77 1.03
C MET A 211 -21.20 10.59 -0.49
N GLN A 212 -20.09 10.96 -1.07
CA GLN A 212 -19.73 10.64 -2.44
C GLN A 212 -18.60 9.63 -2.43
N ILE A 213 -18.87 8.41 -2.87
CA ILE A 213 -17.86 7.38 -3.02
C ILE A 213 -17.15 7.63 -4.36
N LYS A 214 -15.89 8.00 -4.30
CA LYS A 214 -15.04 8.09 -5.48
C LYS A 214 -14.09 6.89 -5.50
N HIS A 215 -14.55 5.76 -5.98
CA HIS A 215 -13.63 4.68 -6.37
C HIS A 215 -12.86 5.15 -7.61
N THR A 216 -11.76 5.85 -7.39
CA THR A 216 -11.02 6.42 -8.50
C THR A 216 -9.90 5.48 -8.93
N SER A 217 -10.19 4.72 -10.00
CA SER A 217 -9.16 4.13 -10.86
C SER A 217 -8.49 5.19 -11.77
N GLN A 218 -8.72 6.48 -11.54
CA GLN A 218 -8.23 7.55 -12.43
C GLN A 218 -6.87 8.05 -11.94
N SER A 219 -5.93 8.16 -12.88
CA SER A 219 -4.56 8.63 -12.68
C SER A 219 -4.41 10.17 -12.58
N THR A 220 -5.50 10.91 -12.75
CA THR A 220 -5.46 12.38 -12.72
C THR A 220 -5.38 12.91 -11.29
N PRO A 221 -4.46 13.82 -10.98
CA PRO A 221 -4.44 14.51 -9.71
C PRO A 221 -5.79 15.19 -9.45
N GLN A 222 -6.41 14.85 -8.35
CA GLN A 222 -7.67 15.47 -7.93
C GLN A 222 -7.44 16.12 -6.56
N ALA A 223 -8.17 17.15 -6.27
CA ALA A 223 -8.22 17.77 -4.97
C ALA A 223 -9.66 17.66 -4.43
N ASN A 224 -9.78 17.51 -3.10
CA ASN A 224 -11.08 17.54 -2.44
C ASN A 224 -11.71 18.93 -2.51
N SER A 225 -13.03 18.98 -2.32
CA SER A 225 -13.77 20.22 -2.22
C SER A 225 -13.44 20.96 -0.91
N LYS A 226 -13.39 22.27 -0.93
CA LYS A 226 -13.15 23.06 0.28
C LYS A 226 -14.24 22.81 1.33
N GLY A 227 -13.84 22.47 2.53
CA GLY A 227 -14.75 22.19 3.65
C GLY A 227 -15.33 20.78 3.71
N SER A 228 -14.97 19.89 2.76
CA SER A 228 -15.36 18.48 2.84
C SER A 228 -14.54 17.71 3.87
N PHE A 229 -15.15 16.63 4.42
CA PHE A 229 -14.42 15.60 5.14
C PHE A 229 -13.96 14.54 4.13
N ILE A 230 -12.74 14.05 4.28
CA ILE A 230 -12.16 13.09 3.34
C ILE A 230 -11.49 11.93 4.08
N ILE A 231 -11.77 10.72 3.61
CA ILE A 231 -11.05 9.49 3.99
C ILE A 231 -10.36 8.97 2.74
N MET A 232 -9.07 8.71 2.80
CA MET A 232 -8.31 8.13 1.72
C MET A 232 -7.55 6.90 2.22
N GLN A 233 -7.89 5.73 1.71
CA GLN A 233 -7.03 4.57 1.70
C GLN A 233 -6.04 4.75 0.57
N GLY A 234 -4.75 4.87 0.87
CA GLY A 234 -3.76 5.32 -0.12
C GLY A 234 -3.39 4.28 -1.17
N GLY A 235 -3.53 3.01 -0.83
CA GLY A 235 -3.06 1.89 -1.64
C GLY A 235 -1.54 1.72 -1.57
N ALA A 236 -1.05 0.50 -1.79
CA ALA A 236 0.37 0.20 -1.70
C ALA A 236 1.20 1.02 -2.70
N LEU A 237 2.36 1.51 -2.27
CA LEU A 237 3.31 2.17 -3.15
C LEU A 237 3.79 1.22 -4.25
N CYS A 238 3.98 -0.06 -3.90
CA CYS A 238 4.31 -1.12 -4.84
C CYS A 238 3.38 -2.33 -4.62
N PRO A 239 2.63 -2.80 -5.64
CA PRO A 239 1.77 -3.98 -5.48
C PRO A 239 2.61 -5.22 -5.14
N THR A 240 2.15 -6.05 -4.21
CA THR A 240 2.86 -7.25 -3.76
C THR A 240 2.78 -8.42 -4.74
N GLY A 241 1.81 -8.44 -5.65
CA GLY A 241 1.66 -9.49 -6.67
C GLY A 241 0.32 -9.46 -7.38
N TRP A 242 -0.21 -10.65 -7.66
CA TRP A 242 -1.46 -10.86 -8.39
C TRP A 242 -2.72 -10.75 -7.54
N ASP A 243 -2.60 -10.53 -6.24
CA ASP A 243 -3.73 -10.51 -5.31
C ASP A 243 -4.69 -9.36 -5.58
N ASN A 244 -4.15 -8.24 -6.08
CA ASN A 244 -4.93 -7.08 -6.50
C ASN A 244 -4.42 -6.57 -7.87
N PRO A 245 -4.78 -7.24 -8.99
CA PRO A 245 -4.30 -6.83 -10.30
C PRO A 245 -4.94 -5.52 -10.75
N GLY A 246 -4.14 -4.63 -11.35
CA GLY A 246 -4.62 -3.39 -11.93
C GLY A 246 -3.49 -2.43 -12.34
N LEU A 247 -3.80 -1.53 -13.27
CA LEU A 247 -2.88 -0.46 -13.70
C LEU A 247 -2.87 0.71 -12.72
N HIS A 248 -4.00 0.99 -12.08
CA HIS A 248 -4.24 2.14 -11.22
C HIS A 248 -4.46 1.73 -9.77
N GLY A 249 -4.41 2.70 -8.86
CA GLY A 249 -4.64 2.47 -7.44
C GLY A 249 -3.38 2.12 -6.64
N TYR A 250 -2.21 2.19 -7.27
CA TYR A 250 -0.89 1.93 -6.67
C TYR A 250 0.06 3.09 -6.92
N GLY A 251 1.15 3.13 -6.16
CA GLY A 251 2.17 4.16 -6.34
C GLY A 251 1.71 5.55 -5.93
N THR A 252 0.73 5.64 -5.04
CA THR A 252 0.15 6.91 -4.64
C THR A 252 1.08 7.68 -3.71
N VAL A 253 1.27 8.97 -4.02
CA VAL A 253 1.77 9.96 -3.08
C VAL A 253 0.67 10.99 -2.87
N ALA A 254 0.16 11.07 -1.66
CA ALA A 254 -0.81 12.09 -1.25
C ALA A 254 -0.07 13.35 -0.80
N LEU A 255 -0.64 14.51 -1.11
CA LEU A 255 -0.11 15.82 -0.79
C LEU A 255 -1.18 16.58 -0.02
N TRP A 256 -0.92 16.85 1.24
CA TRP A 256 -1.79 17.63 2.11
C TRP A 256 -1.29 19.07 2.22
N ASP A 257 -2.12 20.01 1.85
CA ASP A 257 -1.91 21.45 2.08
C ASP A 257 -2.56 21.80 3.42
N ALA A 258 -1.74 22.06 4.44
CA ALA A 258 -2.23 22.33 5.78
C ALA A 258 -2.87 23.72 5.92
N ASP A 259 -2.50 24.69 5.07
CA ASP A 259 -3.08 26.03 5.10
C ASP A 259 -4.50 26.04 4.50
N GLU A 260 -4.69 25.27 3.42
CA GLU A 260 -5.96 25.19 2.70
C GLU A 260 -6.84 24.01 3.14
N HIS A 261 -6.32 23.12 4.00
CA HIS A 261 -6.91 21.82 4.35
C HIS A 261 -7.35 21.04 3.11
N ARG A 262 -6.46 20.97 2.13
CA ARG A 262 -6.73 20.37 0.82
C ARG A 262 -5.82 19.18 0.55
N LEU A 263 -6.44 18.08 0.15
CA LEU A 263 -5.75 16.88 -0.29
C LEU A 263 -5.68 16.84 -1.82
N SER A 264 -4.50 16.55 -2.33
CA SER A 264 -4.29 16.13 -3.71
C SER A 264 -3.41 14.88 -3.73
N TRP A 265 -3.34 14.17 -4.85
CA TRP A 265 -2.49 12.99 -4.98
C TRP A 265 -2.04 12.79 -6.41
N GLN A 266 -0.98 12.01 -6.56
CA GLN A 266 -0.47 11.55 -7.86
C GLN A 266 -0.08 10.08 -7.78
N GLU A 267 -0.19 9.37 -8.90
CA GLU A 267 0.36 8.02 -9.07
C GLU A 267 1.76 8.10 -9.67
N LEU A 268 2.68 7.34 -9.08
CA LEU A 268 4.05 7.22 -9.57
C LEU A 268 4.16 6.01 -10.51
N PRO A 269 4.94 6.11 -11.59
CA PRO A 269 5.30 4.96 -12.40
C PRO A 269 6.04 3.90 -11.58
N GLY A 270 5.72 2.63 -11.81
CA GLY A 270 6.33 1.51 -11.08
C GLY A 270 5.80 0.17 -11.53
N PRO A 271 6.12 -0.92 -10.81
CA PRO A 271 5.62 -2.25 -11.14
C PRO A 271 4.09 -2.30 -11.08
N ARG A 272 3.48 -3.02 -12.02
CA ARG A 272 2.03 -3.27 -12.08
C ARG A 272 1.78 -4.71 -12.48
N PHE A 273 0.77 -5.32 -11.88
CA PHE A 273 0.31 -6.67 -12.21
C PHE A 273 -1.07 -6.56 -12.85
N CYS A 274 -1.21 -7.01 -14.09
CA CYS A 274 -2.46 -6.89 -14.81
C CYS A 274 -2.88 -8.22 -15.43
N VAL A 275 -4.19 -8.43 -15.54
CA VAL A 275 -4.78 -9.63 -16.15
C VAL A 275 -5.54 -9.21 -17.39
N ALA A 276 -5.30 -9.89 -18.51
CA ALA A 276 -6.04 -9.73 -19.75
C ALA A 276 -6.75 -11.04 -20.12
N ARG A 277 -8.00 -10.93 -20.60
CA ARG A 277 -8.82 -12.08 -21.07
C ARG A 277 -9.07 -12.06 -22.57
N SER A 278 -8.69 -10.96 -23.24
CA SER A 278 -8.76 -10.82 -24.70
C SER A 278 -7.51 -10.13 -25.24
N GLU A 279 -7.23 -10.29 -26.53
CA GLU A 279 -6.12 -9.61 -27.20
C GLU A 279 -6.29 -8.09 -27.20
N GLU A 280 -7.52 -7.64 -27.27
CA GLU A 280 -7.85 -6.22 -27.20
C GLU A 280 -7.54 -5.63 -25.82
N GLU A 281 -7.94 -6.32 -24.73
CA GLU A 281 -7.56 -5.93 -23.36
C GLU A 281 -6.06 -5.92 -23.17
N GLU A 282 -5.36 -6.97 -23.67
CA GLU A 282 -3.91 -7.07 -23.60
C GLU A 282 -3.23 -5.85 -24.25
N ARG A 283 -3.61 -5.53 -25.50
CA ARG A 283 -3.08 -4.37 -26.21
C ARG A 283 -3.39 -3.06 -25.50
N GLY A 284 -4.62 -2.90 -24.99
CA GLY A 284 -5.03 -1.72 -24.22
C GLY A 284 -4.19 -1.54 -22.95
N ILE A 285 -4.02 -2.60 -22.17
CA ILE A 285 -3.21 -2.61 -20.94
C ILE A 285 -1.74 -2.25 -21.25
N ILE A 286 -1.14 -2.87 -22.27
CA ILE A 286 0.25 -2.60 -22.66
C ILE A 286 0.43 -1.14 -23.08
N THR A 287 -0.44 -0.64 -23.95
CA THR A 287 -0.39 0.74 -24.43
C THR A 287 -0.49 1.74 -23.28
N GLU A 288 -1.42 1.53 -22.38
CA GLU A 288 -1.62 2.44 -21.25
C GLU A 288 -0.48 2.33 -20.24
N ALA A 289 0.03 1.13 -19.94
CA ALA A 289 1.20 0.94 -19.07
C ALA A 289 2.44 1.65 -19.64
N GLN A 290 2.68 1.57 -20.94
CA GLN A 290 3.78 2.28 -21.61
C GLN A 290 3.61 3.79 -21.53
N ARG A 291 2.40 4.29 -21.79
CA ARG A 291 2.08 5.73 -21.68
C ARG A 291 2.34 6.27 -20.28
N LEU A 292 2.04 5.47 -19.25
CA LEU A 292 2.22 5.84 -17.84
C LEU A 292 3.64 5.54 -17.31
N GLY A 293 4.48 4.87 -18.09
CA GLY A 293 5.85 4.50 -17.72
C GLY A 293 5.91 3.38 -16.68
N HIS A 294 4.90 2.51 -16.62
CA HIS A 294 4.85 1.38 -15.70
C HIS A 294 5.69 0.19 -16.16
N ASN A 295 6.21 -0.56 -15.20
CA ASN A 295 6.87 -1.85 -15.40
C ASN A 295 5.82 -2.94 -15.28
N LEU A 296 5.37 -3.49 -16.40
CA LEU A 296 4.20 -4.33 -16.48
C LEU A 296 4.54 -5.82 -16.33
N HIS A 297 3.93 -6.48 -15.34
CA HIS A 297 3.75 -7.93 -15.27
C HIS A 297 2.35 -8.24 -15.79
N LEU A 298 2.24 -9.01 -16.89
CA LEU A 298 0.98 -9.29 -17.56
C LEU A 298 0.67 -10.77 -17.55
N ARG A 299 -0.54 -11.11 -17.10
CA ARG A 299 -1.11 -12.45 -17.21
C ARG A 299 -2.21 -12.44 -18.26
N ARG A 300 -2.07 -13.32 -19.25
CA ARG A 300 -3.04 -13.49 -20.33
C ARG A 300 -3.73 -14.84 -20.20
N TYR A 301 -5.04 -14.85 -20.01
CA TYR A 301 -5.85 -16.06 -20.16
C TYR A 301 -6.28 -16.23 -21.60
N TYR A 302 -6.07 -17.42 -22.18
CA TYR A 302 -6.36 -17.68 -23.59
C TYR A 302 -7.16 -18.97 -23.81
N SER A 303 -7.94 -19.01 -24.89
CA SER A 303 -8.57 -20.20 -25.44
C SER A 303 -8.03 -20.43 -26.84
N GLY A 304 -7.68 -21.69 -27.18
CA GLY A 304 -7.07 -22.03 -28.46
C GLY A 304 -5.55 -21.92 -28.46
N THR A 305 -4.97 -21.25 -29.44
CA THR A 305 -3.53 -21.11 -29.58
C THR A 305 -2.91 -20.20 -28.52
N ARG A 306 -1.80 -20.63 -27.93
CA ARG A 306 -1.06 -19.83 -26.96
C ARG A 306 -0.54 -18.54 -27.62
N PRO A 307 -0.80 -17.35 -27.05
CA PRO A 307 -0.31 -16.10 -27.60
C PRO A 307 1.23 -15.99 -27.51
N GLU A 308 1.81 -15.24 -28.44
CA GLU A 308 3.21 -14.86 -28.37
C GLU A 308 3.46 -13.87 -27.24
N THR A 309 4.68 -13.86 -26.69
CA THR A 309 5.06 -12.93 -25.64
C THR A 309 5.28 -11.52 -26.23
N PRO A 310 4.50 -10.52 -25.82
CA PRO A 310 4.71 -9.14 -26.24
C PRO A 310 6.06 -8.60 -25.78
N LEU A 311 6.62 -7.64 -26.52
CA LEU A 311 7.87 -6.97 -26.16
C LEU A 311 7.66 -5.91 -25.07
N GLY A 312 8.70 -5.65 -24.31
CA GLY A 312 8.75 -4.54 -23.35
C GLY A 312 8.04 -4.78 -22.03
N LEU A 313 7.75 -6.04 -21.68
CA LEU A 313 7.18 -6.43 -20.40
C LEU A 313 8.26 -6.85 -19.41
N GLU A 314 8.03 -6.63 -18.12
CA GLU A 314 8.89 -7.21 -17.06
C GLU A 314 8.63 -8.72 -16.93
N ALA A 315 7.38 -9.16 -17.03
CA ALA A 315 7.02 -10.57 -17.09
C ALA A 315 5.72 -10.80 -17.87
N TYR A 316 5.61 -11.98 -18.49
CA TYR A 316 4.43 -12.42 -19.21
C TYR A 316 4.09 -13.88 -18.91
N GLU A 317 2.86 -14.12 -18.46
CA GLU A 317 2.33 -15.44 -18.20
C GLU A 317 1.14 -15.72 -19.12
N ALA A 318 1.23 -16.68 -20.03
CA ALA A 318 0.10 -17.14 -20.84
C ALA A 318 -0.48 -18.42 -20.24
N LEU A 319 -1.71 -18.34 -19.73
CA LEU A 319 -2.42 -19.44 -19.06
C LEU A 319 -3.69 -19.83 -19.83
N PRO A 320 -3.99 -21.13 -20.02
CA PRO A 320 -5.27 -21.55 -20.57
C PRO A 320 -6.44 -21.13 -19.65
N VAL A 321 -7.58 -20.76 -20.26
CA VAL A 321 -8.82 -20.40 -19.51
C VAL A 321 -9.27 -21.52 -18.56
N ALA A 322 -8.99 -22.77 -18.87
CA ALA A 322 -9.28 -23.91 -17.96
C ALA A 322 -8.64 -23.75 -16.59
N VAL A 323 -7.42 -23.15 -16.50
CA VAL A 323 -6.72 -22.90 -15.23
C VAL A 323 -7.43 -21.81 -14.41
N GLU A 324 -7.94 -20.75 -15.07
CA GLU A 324 -8.72 -19.71 -14.37
C GLU A 324 -10.00 -20.30 -13.75
N ARG A 325 -10.69 -21.16 -14.50
CA ARG A 325 -11.92 -21.82 -14.00
C ARG A 325 -11.65 -22.76 -12.83
N ALA A 326 -10.55 -23.48 -12.86
CA ALA A 326 -10.14 -24.34 -11.74
C ALA A 326 -9.82 -23.54 -10.48
N ALA A 327 -9.15 -22.39 -10.61
CA ALA A 327 -8.86 -21.50 -9.50
C ALA A 327 -10.12 -20.86 -8.90
N VAL A 328 -11.11 -20.50 -9.72
CA VAL A 328 -12.40 -19.94 -9.25
C VAL A 328 -13.26 -21.01 -8.56
N VAL A 329 -13.23 -22.27 -9.04
CA VAL A 329 -13.97 -23.37 -8.43
C VAL A 329 -13.32 -23.82 -7.12
N ALA A 330 -12.00 -23.65 -6.98
CA ALA A 330 -11.26 -23.93 -5.75
C ALA A 330 -11.43 -22.85 -4.66
N ALA A 331 -12.06 -21.72 -4.96
CA ALA A 331 -12.41 -20.71 -3.93
C ALA A 331 -13.57 -21.24 -3.05
N PRO A 332 -13.51 -21.14 -1.72
CA PRO A 332 -13.98 -22.12 -0.78
C PRO A 332 -15.49 -22.08 -0.51
N SER A 333 -16.18 -23.13 -0.94
CA SER A 333 -17.34 -23.62 -0.20
C SER A 333 -17.02 -24.94 0.58
N ALA A 334 -15.76 -25.35 0.60
CA ALA A 334 -15.34 -26.63 1.18
C ALA A 334 -15.20 -26.54 2.70
N ALA A 335 -15.68 -27.57 3.40
CA ALA A 335 -15.41 -27.75 4.82
C ALA A 335 -13.88 -27.81 5.08
N PRO A 336 -13.37 -27.36 6.25
CA PRO A 336 -11.93 -27.27 6.53
C PRO A 336 -11.10 -28.50 6.15
N ASN A 337 -11.64 -29.69 6.36
CA ASN A 337 -10.96 -30.96 6.03
C ASN A 337 -10.84 -31.23 4.52
N GLN A 338 -11.77 -30.74 3.70
CA GLN A 338 -11.68 -30.86 2.24
C GLN A 338 -10.65 -29.87 1.66
N LEU A 339 -10.54 -28.69 2.24
CA LEU A 339 -9.55 -27.70 1.82
C LEU A 339 -8.12 -28.22 2.08
N GLN A 340 -7.90 -28.81 3.25
CA GLN A 340 -6.60 -29.41 3.59
C GLN A 340 -6.23 -30.56 2.63
N GLN A 341 -7.19 -31.41 2.25
CA GLN A 341 -6.97 -32.48 1.29
C GLN A 341 -6.66 -31.92 -0.10
N MET A 342 -7.43 -30.94 -0.58
CA MET A 342 -7.19 -30.29 -1.87
C MET A 342 -5.83 -29.59 -1.93
N VAL A 343 -5.41 -28.95 -0.84
CA VAL A 343 -4.08 -28.35 -0.73
C VAL A 343 -2.99 -29.41 -0.75
N SER A 344 -3.17 -30.52 -0.06
CA SER A 344 -2.24 -31.66 -0.08
C SER A 344 -2.11 -32.26 -1.48
N ASP A 345 -3.22 -32.53 -2.14
CA ASP A 345 -3.26 -33.07 -3.51
C ASP A 345 -2.65 -32.12 -4.54
N TRP A 346 -2.79 -30.81 -4.32
CA TRP A 346 -2.17 -29.79 -5.15
C TRP A 346 -0.66 -29.69 -4.90
N LEU A 347 -0.22 -29.75 -3.65
CA LEU A 347 1.20 -29.76 -3.27
C LEU A 347 1.94 -31.00 -3.81
N ASP A 348 1.25 -32.14 -3.93
CA ASP A 348 1.83 -33.37 -4.49
C ASP A 348 2.16 -33.28 -5.98
N GLN A 349 1.64 -32.26 -6.69
CA GLN A 349 1.97 -31.98 -8.09
C GLN A 349 3.25 -31.14 -8.26
N PHE A 350 3.81 -30.60 -7.17
CA PHE A 350 4.99 -29.73 -7.20
C PHE A 350 6.13 -30.33 -6.36
N ASN A 351 6.86 -31.27 -6.94
CA ASN A 351 7.83 -32.12 -6.24
C ASN A 351 9.05 -31.40 -5.62
N ASP A 352 9.40 -30.18 -6.04
CA ASP A 352 10.68 -29.56 -5.66
C ASP A 352 10.62 -28.50 -4.53
N ASP A 353 9.42 -28.04 -4.12
CA ASP A 353 9.26 -26.98 -3.09
C ASP A 353 8.13 -27.26 -2.07
N ARG A 354 7.73 -28.53 -1.93
CA ARG A 354 6.58 -28.96 -1.13
C ARG A 354 6.61 -28.47 0.32
N ASP A 355 7.74 -28.61 0.98
CA ASP A 355 7.85 -28.33 2.42
C ASP A 355 7.80 -26.82 2.72
N ALA A 356 8.43 -26.02 1.88
CA ALA A 356 8.39 -24.55 2.00
C ALA A 356 6.99 -23.98 1.71
N LEU A 357 6.27 -24.58 0.75
CA LEU A 357 4.90 -24.18 0.42
C LEU A 357 3.90 -24.65 1.49
N ALA A 358 4.05 -25.85 2.02
CA ALA A 358 3.21 -26.39 3.10
C ALA A 358 3.36 -25.58 4.39
N GLU A 359 4.58 -25.16 4.74
CA GLU A 359 4.83 -24.28 5.87
C GLU A 359 4.19 -22.91 5.67
N HIS A 360 4.27 -22.35 4.45
CA HIS A 360 3.65 -21.07 4.14
C HIS A 360 2.11 -21.13 4.23
N ILE A 361 1.49 -22.17 3.69
CA ILE A 361 0.03 -22.35 3.71
C ILE A 361 -0.46 -22.69 5.13
N GLY A 362 0.30 -23.45 5.90
CA GLY A 362 -0.03 -23.78 7.29
C GLY A 362 -0.11 -22.58 8.24
N ARG A 363 0.44 -21.43 7.85
CA ARG A 363 0.32 -20.17 8.61
C ARG A 363 -1.00 -19.45 8.35
N TYR A 364 -1.76 -19.83 7.32
CA TYR A 364 -3.01 -19.17 6.91
C TYR A 364 -4.24 -20.09 7.02
N LEU A 365 -4.06 -21.37 7.35
CA LEU A 365 -5.10 -22.34 7.69
C LEU A 365 -5.20 -22.54 9.22
#